data_a0703bad068ecc059844357169942444
#
_entry.id   a0703bad068ecc059844357169942444
#
_cell.length_a   1.000
_cell.length_b   1.000
_cell.length_c   1.000
_cell.angle_alpha   90.00
_cell.angle_beta   90.00
_cell.angle_gamma   90.00
#
_symmetry.space_group_name_H-M   'P 1'
#
loop_
_entity.id
_entity.type
_entity.pdbx_description
1 polymer ?
#
loop_
_entity_poly.entity_id
_entity_poly.type
_entity_poly.pdbx_seq_one_letter_code
_entity_poly.pdbx_strand_id
1 'polypeptide(L)'
;TEKMFPDGRIRFFIGDVRDKERLSRAMNGVDIVVHAAALKQVPACEYNPIEAVKTNINGSINIINTAIDNDVERVIALSTDKAVHPVNLYGSTKMVAEKLFVQGNSYTGGNRRTKFSCVRYGNVVGSRGSVVPLFLEQKKTGRLTITDERMTRFWLTLEAGVQFVRNCLPIMK
;
A
#
# COMPACT_ATOMS: atom_id res chain seq x y z
N THR A 1 4.54 -9.37 18.46
CA THR A 1 5.55 -9.08 17.39
C THR A 1 6.95 -8.93 17.97
N GLU A 2 7.16 -8.24 19.10
CA GLU A 2 8.48 -8.17 19.77
C GLU A 2 8.99 -9.56 20.19
N LYS A 3 8.09 -10.48 20.58
CA LYS A 3 8.45 -11.86 20.91
C LYS A 3 8.97 -12.69 19.71
N MET A 4 8.69 -12.26 18.48
CA MET A 4 9.15 -12.97 17.27
C MET A 4 10.57 -12.57 16.83
N PHE A 5 11.07 -11.41 17.29
CA PHE A 5 12.36 -10.88 16.89
C PHE A 5 13.05 -10.22 18.09
N PRO A 6 13.59 -11.01 19.03
CA PRO A 6 14.15 -10.52 20.29
C PRO A 6 15.53 -9.86 20.12
N ASP A 7 16.13 -9.90 18.95
CA ASP A 7 17.52 -9.49 18.68
C ASP A 7 17.70 -8.01 18.31
N GLY A 8 16.66 -7.19 18.51
CA GLY A 8 16.72 -5.76 18.28
C GLY A 8 16.77 -5.32 16.81
N ARG A 9 16.64 -6.25 15.84
CA ARG A 9 16.61 -5.93 14.41
C ARG A 9 15.34 -5.20 13.99
N ILE A 10 14.29 -5.19 14.82
CA ILE A 10 13.01 -4.57 14.52
C ILE A 10 12.79 -3.38 15.46
N ARG A 11 12.42 -2.25 14.87
CA ARG A 11 11.97 -1.06 15.58
C ARG A 11 10.51 -0.79 15.23
N PHE A 12 9.69 -0.54 16.24
CA PHE A 12 8.29 -0.23 16.08
C PHE A 12 8.04 1.26 16.27
N PHE A 13 7.47 1.91 15.26
CA PHE A 13 7.04 3.30 15.31
C PHE A 13 5.52 3.36 15.22
N ILE A 14 4.88 3.95 16.22
CA ILE A 14 3.48 4.35 16.12
C ILE A 14 3.46 5.67 15.35
N GLY A 15 2.67 5.73 14.29
CA GLY A 15 2.55 6.91 13.44
C GLY A 15 1.41 6.76 12.42
N ASP A 16 1.17 7.83 11.69
CA ASP A 16 0.21 7.88 10.59
C ASP A 16 0.92 8.46 9.37
N VAL A 17 0.60 7.99 8.17
CA VAL A 17 1.19 8.52 6.92
C VAL A 17 0.82 9.96 6.64
N ARG A 18 -0.21 10.48 7.32
CA ARG A 18 -0.62 11.88 7.26
C ARG A 18 0.29 12.81 8.08
N ASP A 19 1.07 12.26 8.99
CA ASP A 19 2.03 12.97 9.84
C ASP A 19 3.43 12.95 9.22
N LYS A 20 3.76 14.02 8.48
CA LYS A 20 5.05 14.16 7.81
C LYS A 20 6.23 14.18 8.78
N GLU A 21 6.09 14.84 9.94
CA GLU A 21 7.19 14.92 10.92
C GLU A 21 7.50 13.55 11.51
N ARG A 22 6.45 12.77 11.81
CA ARG A 22 6.62 11.41 12.31
C ARG A 22 7.28 10.50 11.28
N LEU A 23 6.88 10.62 10.01
CA LEU A 23 7.51 9.89 8.90
C LEU A 23 8.99 10.24 8.74
N SER A 24 9.35 11.52 8.85
CA SER A 24 10.75 11.96 8.75
C SER A 24 11.63 11.31 9.81
N ARG A 25 11.16 11.26 11.05
CA ARG A 25 11.88 10.55 12.13
C ARG A 25 11.99 9.05 11.89
N ALA A 26 10.95 8.43 11.31
CA ALA A 26 10.93 7.00 11.04
C ALA A 26 11.84 6.62 9.87
N MET A 27 12.02 7.52 8.89
CA MET A 27 12.82 7.29 7.69
C MET A 27 14.30 7.69 7.84
N ASN A 28 14.70 8.26 8.96
CA ASN A 28 16.10 8.62 9.19
C ASN A 28 16.99 7.38 9.17
N GLY A 29 17.98 7.36 8.26
CA GLY A 29 18.88 6.22 8.04
C GLY A 29 18.25 4.98 7.41
N VAL A 30 17.14 5.14 6.71
CA VAL A 30 16.43 4.05 5.99
C VAL A 30 16.81 4.06 4.52
N ASP A 31 17.24 2.93 3.98
CA ASP A 31 17.59 2.77 2.56
C ASP A 31 16.39 2.39 1.70
N ILE A 32 15.47 1.59 2.23
CA ILE A 32 14.33 1.03 1.46
C ILE A 32 13.03 1.26 2.21
N VAL A 33 12.04 1.80 1.52
CA VAL A 33 10.69 1.99 2.04
C VAL A 33 9.70 1.15 1.21
N VAL A 34 8.88 0.35 1.91
CA VAL A 34 7.71 -0.32 1.33
C VAL A 34 6.45 0.36 1.87
N HIS A 35 5.80 1.14 1.01
CA HIS A 35 4.57 1.86 1.36
C HIS A 35 3.34 0.98 1.16
N ALA A 36 2.81 0.44 2.25
CA ALA A 36 1.62 -0.43 2.26
C ALA A 36 0.40 0.19 2.95
N ALA A 37 0.52 1.40 3.49
CA ALA A 37 -0.57 2.06 4.20
C ALA A 37 -1.62 2.62 3.24
N ALA A 38 -2.89 2.31 3.45
CA ALA A 38 -4.01 2.87 2.71
C ALA A 38 -5.35 2.58 3.42
N LEU A 39 -6.32 3.45 3.19
CA LEU A 39 -7.73 3.10 3.35
C LEU A 39 -8.17 2.32 2.11
N LYS A 40 -8.61 1.07 2.28
CA LYS A 40 -8.91 0.16 1.15
C LYS A 40 -10.35 -0.32 1.07
N GLN A 41 -11.13 -0.10 2.11
CA GLN A 41 -12.53 -0.55 2.15
C GLN A 41 -13.40 0.42 1.35
N VAL A 42 -13.95 -0.06 0.24
CA VAL A 42 -14.72 0.77 -0.70
C VAL A 42 -15.85 1.53 0.00
N PRO A 43 -16.77 0.88 0.77
CA PRO A 43 -17.85 1.61 1.43
C PRO A 43 -17.34 2.70 2.40
N ALA A 44 -16.25 2.43 3.12
CA ALA A 44 -15.68 3.39 4.05
C ALA A 44 -15.05 4.59 3.31
N CYS A 45 -14.43 4.37 2.16
CA CYS A 45 -13.87 5.43 1.32
C CYS A 45 -14.97 6.30 0.71
N GLU A 46 -16.04 5.68 0.20
CA GLU A 46 -17.18 6.42 -0.37
C GLU A 46 -17.90 7.28 0.69
N TYR A 47 -18.06 6.76 1.90
CA TYR A 47 -18.69 7.50 2.99
C TYR A 47 -17.80 8.59 3.58
N ASN A 48 -16.45 8.40 3.56
CA ASN A 48 -15.48 9.35 4.11
C ASN A 48 -14.45 9.78 3.04
N PRO A 49 -14.87 10.49 1.99
CA PRO A 49 -13.99 10.79 0.85
C PRO A 49 -12.78 11.64 1.23
N ILE A 50 -12.94 12.59 2.14
CA ILE A 50 -11.84 13.44 2.62
C ILE A 50 -10.76 12.61 3.32
N GLU A 51 -11.15 11.65 4.15
CA GLU A 51 -10.18 10.79 4.86
C GLU A 51 -9.48 9.83 3.89
N ALA A 52 -10.19 9.35 2.86
CA ALA A 52 -9.58 8.56 1.80
C ALA A 52 -8.52 9.38 1.02
N VAL A 53 -8.82 10.64 0.67
CA VAL A 53 -7.87 11.55 0.02
C VAL A 53 -6.68 11.85 0.94
N LYS A 54 -6.91 12.21 2.20
CA LYS A 54 -5.85 12.52 3.16
C LYS A 54 -4.90 11.34 3.36
N THR A 55 -5.44 10.12 3.47
CA THR A 55 -4.62 8.93 3.73
C THR A 55 -3.93 8.44 2.45
N ASN A 56 -4.69 8.24 1.37
CA ASN A 56 -4.16 7.57 0.19
C ASN A 56 -3.40 8.53 -0.74
N ILE A 57 -3.77 9.80 -0.80
CA ILE A 57 -3.13 10.80 -1.67
C ILE A 57 -2.14 11.65 -0.88
N ASN A 58 -2.59 12.39 0.15
CA ASN A 58 -1.68 13.24 0.91
C ASN A 58 -0.63 12.42 1.67
N GLY A 59 -1.03 11.25 2.20
CA GLY A 59 -0.08 10.28 2.77
C GLY A 59 0.99 9.85 1.78
N SER A 60 0.62 9.58 0.52
CA SER A 60 1.59 9.27 -0.55
C SER A 60 2.54 10.45 -0.83
N ILE A 61 2.02 11.67 -0.87
CA ILE A 61 2.83 12.89 -1.03
C ILE A 61 3.83 13.02 0.13
N ASN A 62 3.39 12.78 1.37
CA ASN A 62 4.26 12.81 2.53
C ASN A 62 5.38 11.76 2.43
N ILE A 63 5.06 10.53 2.03
CA ILE A 63 6.07 9.46 1.81
C ILE A 63 7.08 9.88 0.77
N ILE A 64 6.65 10.42 -0.38
CA ILE A 64 7.55 10.85 -1.46
C ILE A 64 8.49 11.95 -0.95
N ASN A 65 7.95 13.02 -0.38
CA ASN A 65 8.75 14.15 0.11
C ASN A 65 9.72 13.72 1.20
N THR A 66 9.24 12.94 2.18
CA THR A 66 10.06 12.49 3.30
C THR A 66 11.17 11.54 2.85
N ALA A 67 10.91 10.67 1.88
CA ALA A 67 11.91 9.76 1.33
C ALA A 67 13.01 10.55 0.60
N ILE A 68 12.67 11.57 -0.17
CA ILE A 68 13.62 12.46 -0.83
C ILE A 68 14.43 13.25 0.21
N ASP A 69 13.75 13.81 1.22
CA ASP A 69 14.40 14.62 2.27
C ASP A 69 15.39 13.80 3.14
N ASN A 70 15.18 12.47 3.25
CA ASN A 70 16.03 11.55 4.02
C ASN A 70 16.96 10.68 3.14
N ASP A 71 17.10 10.97 1.84
CA ASP A 71 17.95 10.24 0.89
C ASP A 71 17.68 8.71 0.85
N VAL A 72 16.44 8.31 1.04
CA VAL A 72 16.00 6.90 0.88
C VAL A 72 16.35 6.43 -0.53
N GLU A 73 17.01 5.28 -0.66
CA GLU A 73 17.44 4.79 -1.96
C GLU A 73 16.27 4.33 -2.83
N ARG A 74 15.36 3.54 -2.26
CA ARG A 74 14.24 2.95 -3.01
C ARG A 74 12.93 3.03 -2.23
N VAL A 75 11.89 3.46 -2.92
CA VAL A 75 10.53 3.48 -2.40
C VAL A 75 9.63 2.68 -3.33
N ILE A 76 9.05 1.59 -2.83
CA ILE A 76 8.07 0.80 -3.57
C ILE A 76 6.69 0.98 -2.95
N ALA A 77 5.74 1.47 -3.73
CA ALA A 77 4.36 1.66 -3.30
C ALA A 77 3.48 0.49 -3.75
N LEU A 78 2.73 -0.05 -2.79
CA LEU A 78 1.78 -1.13 -3.07
C LEU A 78 0.49 -0.54 -3.62
N SER A 79 0.12 -0.95 -4.83
CA SER A 79 -1.12 -0.57 -5.49
C SER A 79 -2.03 -1.79 -5.71
N THR A 80 -3.01 -1.67 -6.55
CA THR A 80 -4.08 -2.64 -6.74
C THR A 80 -4.53 -2.70 -8.21
N ASP A 81 -5.08 -3.83 -8.62
CA ASP A 81 -5.81 -4.00 -9.88
C ASP A 81 -6.94 -2.97 -10.05
N LYS A 82 -7.54 -2.53 -8.94
CA LYS A 82 -8.64 -1.54 -8.91
C LYS A 82 -8.22 -0.11 -9.26
N ALA A 83 -6.92 0.16 -9.35
CA ALA A 83 -6.38 1.42 -9.86
C ALA A 83 -6.44 1.51 -11.40
N VAL A 84 -6.71 0.37 -12.08
CA VAL A 84 -6.91 0.31 -13.53
C VAL A 84 -8.39 0.50 -13.84
N HIS A 85 -8.73 1.57 -14.58
CA HIS A 85 -10.12 1.96 -14.84
C HIS A 85 -11.00 1.96 -13.58
N PRO A 86 -10.67 2.81 -12.59
CA PRO A 86 -11.32 2.78 -11.29
C PRO A 86 -12.81 3.13 -11.39
N VAL A 87 -13.64 2.31 -10.76
CA VAL A 87 -15.09 2.51 -10.67
C VAL A 87 -15.55 2.96 -9.29
N ASN A 88 -14.61 3.24 -8.38
CA ASN A 88 -14.88 3.68 -7.02
C ASN A 88 -13.74 4.59 -6.51
N LEU A 89 -14.01 5.31 -5.41
CA LEU A 89 -13.07 6.26 -4.84
C LEU A 89 -11.76 5.61 -4.38
N TYR A 90 -11.81 4.41 -3.79
CA TYR A 90 -10.59 3.70 -3.41
C TYR A 90 -9.66 3.49 -4.62
N GLY A 91 -10.19 2.93 -5.71
CA GLY A 91 -9.42 2.74 -6.95
C GLY A 91 -8.89 4.05 -7.51
N SER A 92 -9.72 5.10 -7.51
CA SER A 92 -9.32 6.45 -7.98
C SER A 92 -8.19 7.04 -7.15
N THR A 93 -8.26 6.94 -5.82
CA THR A 93 -7.18 7.44 -4.95
C THR A 93 -5.88 6.66 -5.15
N LYS A 94 -5.95 5.34 -5.39
CA LYS A 94 -4.77 4.51 -5.69
C LYS A 94 -4.18 4.85 -7.06
N MET A 95 -5.01 5.10 -8.07
CA MET A 95 -4.55 5.55 -9.38
C MET A 95 -3.80 6.89 -9.28
N VAL A 96 -4.34 7.84 -8.52
CA VAL A 96 -3.65 9.14 -8.29
C VAL A 96 -2.33 8.91 -7.56
N ALA A 97 -2.31 8.10 -6.49
CA ALA A 97 -1.09 7.77 -5.76
C ALA A 97 0.00 7.17 -6.67
N GLU A 98 -0.35 6.24 -7.59
CA GLU A 98 0.59 5.70 -8.56
C GLU A 98 1.23 6.80 -9.43
N LYS A 99 0.42 7.73 -9.92
CA LYS A 99 0.92 8.86 -10.73
C LYS A 99 1.89 9.73 -9.94
N LEU A 100 1.59 9.98 -8.66
CA LEU A 100 2.46 10.74 -7.76
C LEU A 100 3.80 10.03 -7.53
N PHE A 101 3.81 8.73 -7.26
CA PHE A 101 5.05 7.96 -7.09
C PHE A 101 5.89 7.92 -8.37
N VAL A 102 5.27 7.69 -9.52
CA VAL A 102 5.98 7.73 -10.81
C VAL A 102 6.56 9.11 -11.08
N GLN A 103 5.78 10.17 -10.82
CA GLN A 103 6.23 11.56 -10.95
C GLN A 103 7.34 11.91 -9.96
N GLY A 104 7.35 11.28 -8.77
CA GLY A 104 8.40 11.47 -7.76
C GLY A 104 9.81 11.30 -8.30
N ASN A 105 10.01 10.44 -9.30
CA ASN A 105 11.30 10.27 -9.98
C ASN A 105 11.80 11.56 -10.68
N SER A 106 10.89 12.45 -11.10
CA SER A 106 11.25 13.73 -11.70
C SER A 106 11.77 14.75 -10.69
N TYR A 107 11.53 14.53 -9.39
CA TYR A 107 12.00 15.41 -8.31
C TYR A 107 13.40 15.03 -7.81
N THR A 108 13.93 13.89 -8.24
CA THR A 108 15.21 13.32 -7.81
C THR A 108 16.35 13.65 -8.77
N GLY A 109 16.42 14.89 -9.26
CA GLY A 109 17.51 15.35 -10.13
C GLY A 109 18.85 15.51 -9.40
N GLY A 110 19.94 15.49 -10.17
CA GLY A 110 21.30 15.71 -9.64
C GLY A 110 21.85 14.54 -8.84
N ASN A 111 22.38 14.80 -7.64
CA ASN A 111 23.04 13.80 -6.81
C ASN A 111 22.09 12.94 -5.96
N ARG A 112 20.79 13.15 -6.02
CA ARG A 112 19.82 12.37 -5.24
C ARG A 112 19.56 11.01 -5.86
N ARG A 113 19.65 9.96 -5.07
CA ARG A 113 19.56 8.56 -5.52
C ARG A 113 18.18 7.93 -5.33
N THR A 114 17.22 8.66 -4.74
CA THR A 114 15.89 8.11 -4.44
C THR A 114 15.15 7.69 -5.70
N LYS A 115 14.68 6.46 -5.75
CA LYS A 115 13.90 5.90 -6.86
C LYS A 115 12.54 5.43 -6.37
N PHE A 116 11.52 5.72 -7.16
CA PHE A 116 10.14 5.37 -6.85
C PHE A 116 9.59 4.38 -7.87
N SER A 117 8.89 3.36 -7.39
CA SER A 117 8.08 2.50 -8.24
C SER A 117 6.80 2.06 -7.56
N CYS A 118 5.86 1.57 -8.37
CA CYS A 118 4.60 1.02 -7.90
C CYS A 118 4.45 -0.42 -8.37
N VAL A 119 3.87 -1.26 -7.52
CA VAL A 119 3.47 -2.61 -7.88
C VAL A 119 1.96 -2.76 -7.76
N ARG A 120 1.34 -3.38 -8.76
CA ARG A 120 -0.08 -3.74 -8.74
C ARG A 120 -0.21 -5.23 -8.53
N TYR A 121 -1.11 -5.62 -7.66
CA TYR A 121 -1.53 -7.01 -7.50
C TYR A 121 -3.02 -7.09 -7.20
N GLY A 122 -3.59 -8.29 -7.35
CA GLY A 122 -5.00 -8.52 -7.15
C GLY A 122 -5.39 -8.74 -5.69
N ASN A 123 -6.32 -9.64 -5.47
CA ASN A 123 -6.85 -9.92 -4.14
C ASN A 123 -5.94 -10.87 -3.37
N VAL A 124 -5.42 -10.43 -2.23
CA VAL A 124 -4.68 -11.30 -1.32
C VAL A 124 -5.67 -12.17 -0.53
N VAL A 125 -5.51 -13.48 -0.64
CA VAL A 125 -6.36 -14.47 0.05
C VAL A 125 -6.30 -14.26 1.56
N GLY A 126 -7.46 -14.27 2.23
CA GLY A 126 -7.57 -14.13 3.68
C GLY A 126 -7.29 -12.72 4.21
N SER A 127 -7.13 -11.71 3.36
CA SER A 127 -6.94 -10.32 3.80
C SER A 127 -8.20 -9.80 4.52
N ARG A 128 -8.00 -8.90 5.51
CA ARG A 128 -9.10 -8.31 6.30
C ARG A 128 -10.16 -7.68 5.39
N GLY A 129 -11.43 -8.02 5.63
CA GLY A 129 -12.57 -7.54 4.84
C GLY A 129 -12.67 -8.17 3.44
N SER A 130 -11.97 -9.28 3.17
CA SER A 130 -12.08 -10.04 1.92
C SER A 130 -13.18 -11.10 2.02
N VAL A 131 -13.54 -11.66 0.85
CA VAL A 131 -14.65 -12.63 0.73
C VAL A 131 -14.42 -13.92 1.51
N VAL A 132 -13.18 -14.40 1.65
CA VAL A 132 -12.89 -15.67 2.32
C VAL A 132 -13.25 -15.63 3.82
N PRO A 133 -12.80 -14.67 4.63
CA PRO A 133 -13.28 -14.51 6.00
C PRO A 133 -14.79 -14.36 6.11
N LEU A 134 -15.41 -13.60 5.20
CA LEU A 134 -16.86 -13.42 5.15
C LEU A 134 -17.58 -14.76 4.91
N PHE A 135 -17.13 -15.54 3.94
CA PHE A 135 -17.75 -16.85 3.63
C PHE A 135 -17.56 -17.86 4.75
N LEU A 136 -16.41 -17.85 5.44
CA LEU A 136 -16.19 -18.69 6.61
C LEU A 136 -17.15 -18.34 7.75
N GLU A 137 -17.48 -17.08 7.94
CA GLU A 137 -18.48 -16.66 8.91
C GLU A 137 -19.90 -17.05 8.47
N GLN A 138 -20.26 -16.80 7.22
CA GLN A 138 -21.55 -17.15 6.64
C GLN A 138 -21.79 -18.67 6.60
N LYS A 139 -20.73 -19.47 6.43
CA LYS A 139 -20.83 -20.94 6.48
C LYS A 139 -21.49 -21.44 7.77
N LYS A 140 -21.32 -20.77 8.90
CA LYS A 140 -21.94 -21.12 10.18
C LYS A 140 -23.47 -21.06 10.13
N THR A 141 -24.03 -20.22 9.25
CA THR A 141 -25.47 -20.09 9.07
C THR A 141 -26.03 -20.98 7.95
N GLY A 142 -25.17 -21.73 7.25
CA GLY A 142 -25.53 -22.56 6.11
C GLY A 142 -25.86 -21.79 4.83
N ARG A 143 -25.65 -20.45 4.78
CA ARG A 143 -25.93 -19.61 3.62
C ARG A 143 -24.72 -18.82 3.21
N LEU A 144 -24.36 -18.85 1.92
CA LEU A 144 -23.33 -17.99 1.32
C LEU A 144 -24.00 -16.98 0.39
N THR A 145 -23.59 -15.72 0.48
CA THR A 145 -24.10 -14.65 -0.39
C THR A 145 -23.20 -14.51 -1.61
N ILE A 146 -23.70 -14.88 -2.76
CA ILE A 146 -23.03 -14.68 -4.06
C ILE A 146 -23.63 -13.44 -4.70
N THR A 147 -22.81 -12.42 -4.93
CA THR A 147 -23.25 -11.15 -5.51
C THR A 147 -23.55 -11.27 -7.00
N ASP A 148 -22.66 -11.92 -7.75
CA ASP A 148 -22.80 -12.18 -9.17
C ASP A 148 -21.93 -13.39 -9.55
N GLU A 149 -22.51 -14.41 -10.15
CA GLU A 149 -21.82 -15.64 -10.55
C GLU A 149 -20.74 -15.42 -11.63
N ARG A 150 -20.84 -14.33 -12.39
CA ARG A 150 -19.88 -13.96 -13.43
C ARG A 150 -18.63 -13.27 -12.90
N MET A 151 -18.59 -12.91 -11.62
CA MET A 151 -17.46 -12.20 -11.02
C MET A 151 -16.19 -13.04 -11.02
N THR A 152 -15.13 -12.48 -11.59
CA THR A 152 -13.77 -13.02 -11.55
C THR A 152 -12.85 -12.16 -10.69
N ARG A 153 -11.78 -12.76 -10.17
CA ARG A 153 -10.75 -12.05 -9.38
C ARG A 153 -9.37 -12.63 -9.65
N PHE A 154 -8.38 -11.76 -9.67
CA PHE A 154 -6.98 -12.19 -9.63
C PHE A 154 -6.59 -12.46 -8.18
N TRP A 155 -6.27 -13.69 -7.88
CA TRP A 155 -5.96 -14.12 -6.52
C TRP A 155 -4.48 -14.45 -6.37
N LEU A 156 -3.91 -14.10 -5.20
CA LEU A 156 -2.56 -14.49 -4.80
C LEU A 156 -2.51 -14.75 -3.30
N THR A 157 -1.56 -15.56 -2.87
CA THR A 157 -1.29 -15.74 -1.43
C THR A 157 -0.50 -14.55 -0.89
N LEU A 158 -0.49 -14.37 0.44
CA LEU A 158 0.31 -13.34 1.08
C LEU A 158 1.81 -13.52 0.77
N GLU A 159 2.30 -14.77 0.84
CA GLU A 159 3.69 -15.10 0.54
C GLU A 159 4.07 -14.74 -0.89
N ALA A 160 3.23 -15.10 -1.86
CA ALA A 160 3.46 -14.75 -3.27
C ALA A 160 3.50 -13.22 -3.47
N GLY A 161 2.60 -12.48 -2.79
CA GLY A 161 2.60 -11.02 -2.82
C GLY A 161 3.89 -10.42 -2.21
N VAL A 162 4.33 -10.91 -1.07
CA VAL A 162 5.58 -10.46 -0.42
C VAL A 162 6.78 -10.76 -1.30
N GLN A 163 6.87 -11.99 -1.85
CA GLN A 163 7.97 -12.37 -2.72
C GLN A 163 8.00 -11.53 -4.01
N PHE A 164 6.84 -11.24 -4.58
CA PHE A 164 6.74 -10.35 -5.74
C PHE A 164 7.30 -8.96 -5.43
N VAL A 165 6.90 -8.34 -4.32
CA VAL A 165 7.42 -7.02 -3.91
C VAL A 165 8.94 -7.06 -3.70
N ARG A 166 9.45 -8.10 -3.02
CA ARG A 166 10.90 -8.27 -2.81
C ARG A 166 11.66 -8.39 -4.13
N ASN A 167 11.13 -9.14 -5.09
CA ASN A 167 11.76 -9.32 -6.41
C ASN A 167 11.74 -8.03 -7.26
N CYS A 168 10.81 -7.10 -6.99
CA CYS A 168 10.78 -5.81 -7.67
C CYS A 168 11.88 -4.85 -7.20
N LEU A 169 12.32 -4.94 -5.93
CA LEU A 169 13.31 -4.01 -5.38
C LEU A 169 14.65 -3.96 -6.16
N PRO A 170 15.30 -5.07 -6.53
CA PRO A 170 16.58 -5.02 -7.24
C PRO A 170 16.47 -4.53 -8.68
N ILE A 171 15.29 -4.60 -9.31
CA ILE A 171 15.09 -4.19 -10.71
C ILE A 171 14.60 -2.74 -10.86
N MET A 172 14.41 -2.01 -9.76
CA MET A 172 14.11 -0.57 -9.79
C MET A 172 15.30 0.19 -10.39
N LYS A 173 15.06 0.92 -11.47
CA LYS A 173 16.07 1.69 -12.22
C LYS A 173 15.94 3.18 -11.94
#